data_af118f75db5dd62749cf6c50c4d3cbd4
#
_entry.id   af118f75db5dd62749cf6c50c4d3cbd4
#
_cell.length_a   1.000
_cell.length_b   1.000
_cell.length_c   1.000
_cell.angle_alpha   90.00
_cell.angle_beta   90.00
_cell.angle_gamma   90.00
#
_symmetry.space_group_name_H-M   'P 1'
#
loop_
_entity.id
_entity.type
_entity.pdbx_description
1 polymer ?
#
loop_
_entity_poly.entity_id
_entity_poly.type
_entity_poly.pdbx_seq_one_letter_code
_entity_poly.pdbx_strand_id
1 'polypeptide(L)'
;DFKKLKIHLAYQLSFPTGSIDERDSTPSSENTRLGYKMQNGSGTYDNTVIINTLLNLNKIKFGSQFFYKKHLGSVNQNQYKYGDYKDLNLWMSYRWFDFLSQSLKINYIKENKMIGSDDEMNARMSPAMDSGNFGLQKIDLGMGFNLINHSNKFQNNRFAIEILKPIYKNVRGIQMIEDYKLIFGW
;
A
#
# COMPACT_ATOMS: atom_id res chain seq x y z
N ASP A 1 -11.74 0.83 30.31
CA ASP A 1 -10.40 0.47 30.79
C ASP A 1 -9.39 0.82 29.70
N PHE A 2 -8.81 2.05 29.76
CA PHE A 2 -7.89 2.59 28.75
C PHE A 2 -6.59 1.75 28.59
N LYS A 3 -6.27 0.89 29.53
CA LYS A 3 -5.09 -0.01 29.45
C LYS A 3 -5.20 -1.05 28.32
N LYS A 4 -6.41 -1.27 27.77
CA LYS A 4 -6.65 -2.22 26.69
C LYS A 4 -6.53 -1.58 25.29
N LEU A 5 -6.63 -0.25 25.20
CA LEU A 5 -6.50 0.50 23.94
C LEU A 5 -5.11 1.10 23.82
N LYS A 6 -4.45 0.83 22.68
CA LYS A 6 -3.18 1.46 22.29
C LYS A 6 -3.41 2.27 21.03
N ILE A 7 -2.90 3.50 21.01
CA ILE A 7 -2.96 4.39 19.86
C ILE A 7 -1.53 4.83 19.55
N HIS A 8 -1.14 4.72 18.27
CA HIS A 8 0.14 5.21 17.76
C HIS A 8 -0.14 6.18 16.63
N LEU A 9 0.46 7.35 16.72
CA LEU A 9 0.43 8.38 15.70
C LEU A 9 1.84 8.51 15.11
N ALA A 10 1.94 8.55 13.79
CA ALA A 10 3.18 8.85 13.10
C ALA A 10 2.94 9.90 12.02
N TYR A 11 3.92 10.77 11.84
CA TYR A 11 3.97 11.76 10.79
C TYR A 11 5.30 11.64 10.06
N GLN A 12 5.26 11.63 8.73
CA GLN A 12 6.44 11.49 7.89
C GLN A 12 6.44 12.58 6.81
N LEU A 13 7.61 13.17 6.63
CA LEU A 13 7.92 14.06 5.50
C LEU A 13 8.83 13.30 4.54
N SER A 14 8.50 13.32 3.25
CA SER A 14 9.36 12.83 2.17
C SER A 14 9.89 14.00 1.37
N PHE A 15 11.18 13.95 1.08
CA PHE A 15 11.86 14.94 0.25
C PHE A 15 12.07 14.36 -1.15
N PRO A 16 11.98 15.18 -2.23
CA PRO A 16 12.10 14.72 -3.61
C PRO A 16 13.58 14.49 -4.01
N THR A 17 14.29 13.63 -3.29
CA THR A 17 15.70 13.28 -3.54
C THR A 17 15.88 12.15 -4.54
N GLY A 18 14.83 11.36 -4.82
CA GLY A 18 14.83 10.31 -5.83
C GLY A 18 14.71 10.89 -7.24
N SER A 19 15.44 10.31 -8.18
CA SER A 19 15.38 10.69 -9.59
C SER A 19 13.96 10.43 -10.15
N ILE A 20 13.53 11.32 -11.03
CA ILE A 20 12.31 11.17 -11.86
C ILE A 20 12.65 11.17 -13.35
N ASP A 21 13.91 10.94 -13.69
CA ASP A 21 14.44 10.87 -15.05
C ASP A 21 15.19 9.55 -15.32
N GLU A 22 14.69 8.47 -14.74
CA GLU A 22 15.21 7.12 -15.01
C GLU A 22 14.90 6.72 -16.44
N ARG A 23 15.94 6.25 -17.16
CA ARG A 23 15.88 5.90 -18.57
C ARG A 23 16.52 4.54 -18.83
N ASP A 24 16.09 3.88 -19.89
CA ASP A 24 16.68 2.63 -20.34
C ASP A 24 16.46 2.44 -21.83
N SER A 25 17.18 1.48 -22.39
CA SER A 25 17.03 1.05 -23.79
C SER A 25 15.77 0.23 -23.95
N THR A 26 15.02 0.53 -24.99
CA THR A 26 13.88 -0.24 -25.47
C THR A 26 14.11 -0.71 -26.90
N PRO A 27 13.37 -1.70 -27.43
CA PRO A 27 13.51 -2.13 -28.82
C PRO A 27 13.35 -1.02 -29.87
N SER A 28 12.72 0.08 -29.49
CA SER A 28 12.42 1.22 -30.38
C SER A 28 13.29 2.45 -30.15
N SER A 29 14.03 2.52 -29.03
CA SER A 29 14.85 3.69 -28.67
C SER A 29 15.86 3.34 -27.58
N GLU A 30 17.08 3.84 -27.72
CA GLU A 30 18.19 3.58 -26.78
C GLU A 30 18.14 4.42 -25.49
N ASN A 31 17.29 5.43 -25.41
CA ASN A 31 17.24 6.34 -24.25
C ASN A 31 15.79 6.76 -23.93
N THR A 32 14.96 5.77 -23.66
CA THR A 32 13.55 6.00 -23.35
C THR A 32 13.36 6.27 -21.87
N ARG A 33 12.61 7.32 -21.51
CA ARG A 33 12.19 7.55 -20.14
C ARG A 33 11.28 6.42 -19.70
N LEU A 34 11.58 5.83 -18.54
CA LEU A 34 10.80 4.72 -17.99
C LEU A 34 9.47 5.21 -17.42
N GLY A 35 8.46 4.33 -17.40
CA GLY A 35 7.12 4.66 -16.95
C GLY A 35 7.06 5.19 -15.51
N TYR A 36 6.01 5.92 -15.18
CA TYR A 36 5.86 6.64 -13.92
C TYR A 36 6.20 5.83 -12.66
N LYS A 37 5.73 4.57 -12.54
CA LYS A 37 6.00 3.69 -11.39
C LYS A 37 7.40 3.08 -11.38
N MET A 38 8.19 3.31 -12.41
CA MET A 38 9.60 2.86 -12.51
C MET A 38 10.58 3.99 -12.16
N GLN A 39 10.09 5.17 -11.88
CA GLN A 39 10.89 6.29 -11.39
C GLN A 39 11.22 6.10 -9.89
N ASN A 40 12.42 6.50 -9.45
CA ASN A 40 12.89 6.33 -8.08
C ASN A 40 12.24 7.31 -7.08
N GLY A 41 11.62 8.38 -7.56
CA GLY A 41 10.99 9.40 -6.74
C GLY A 41 9.62 9.84 -7.25
N SER A 42 8.89 10.60 -6.45
CA SER A 42 7.67 11.30 -6.87
C SER A 42 7.97 12.67 -7.51
N GLY A 43 9.17 13.20 -7.25
CA GLY A 43 9.53 14.58 -7.61
C GLY A 43 8.78 15.64 -6.82
N THR A 44 8.03 15.27 -5.78
CA THR A 44 7.28 16.17 -4.90
C THR A 44 7.68 15.98 -3.44
N TYR A 45 7.44 17.00 -2.62
CA TYR A 45 7.41 16.84 -1.17
C TYR A 45 6.13 16.13 -0.79
N ASP A 46 6.22 15.14 0.09
CA ASP A 46 5.05 14.38 0.48
C ASP A 46 4.88 14.40 2.00
N ASN A 47 3.64 14.54 2.45
CA ASN A 47 3.24 14.39 3.84
C ASN A 47 2.51 13.07 4.01
N THR A 48 2.88 12.31 5.04
CA THR A 48 2.18 11.08 5.40
C THR A 48 1.75 11.12 6.86
N VAL A 49 0.49 10.82 7.09
CA VAL A 49 -0.10 10.64 8.43
C VAL A 49 -0.48 9.19 8.60
N ILE A 50 -0.06 8.58 9.71
CA ILE A 50 -0.39 7.20 10.04
C ILE A 50 -1.01 7.17 11.44
N ILE A 51 -2.16 6.53 11.56
CA ILE A 51 -2.85 6.32 12.83
C ILE A 51 -3.05 4.82 12.97
N ASN A 52 -2.47 4.23 14.02
CA ASN A 52 -2.69 2.84 14.36
C ASN A 52 -3.44 2.74 15.68
N THR A 53 -4.45 1.87 15.73
CA THR A 53 -5.14 1.55 16.98
C THR A 53 -5.13 0.05 17.22
N LEU A 54 -5.03 -0.33 18.48
CA LEU A 54 -5.12 -1.73 18.90
C LEU A 54 -5.90 -1.80 20.21
N LEU A 55 -7.03 -2.52 20.17
CA LEU A 55 -7.85 -2.84 21.32
C LEU A 55 -7.71 -4.33 21.67
N ASN A 56 -7.27 -4.63 22.88
CA ASN A 56 -7.12 -5.99 23.39
C ASN A 56 -8.27 -6.33 24.34
N LEU A 57 -9.09 -7.32 24.00
CA LEU A 57 -10.21 -7.84 24.78
C LEU A 57 -10.01 -9.34 25.01
N ASN A 58 -9.06 -9.68 25.89
CA ASN A 58 -8.74 -11.07 26.22
C ASN A 58 -8.41 -11.93 24.98
N LYS A 59 -9.37 -12.75 24.51
CA LYS A 59 -9.20 -13.62 23.34
C LYS A 59 -9.41 -12.89 22.01
N ILE A 60 -10.02 -11.72 22.01
CA ILE A 60 -10.32 -10.93 20.80
C ILE A 60 -9.42 -9.71 20.77
N LYS A 61 -8.88 -9.40 19.60
CA LYS A 61 -8.16 -8.16 19.34
C LYS A 61 -8.76 -7.49 18.13
N PHE A 62 -8.95 -6.17 18.21
CA PHE A 62 -9.32 -5.33 17.10
C PHE A 62 -8.17 -4.37 16.81
N GLY A 63 -7.87 -4.19 15.56
CA GLY A 63 -6.90 -3.19 15.13
C GLY A 63 -7.39 -2.41 13.95
N SER A 64 -6.91 -1.18 13.85
CA SER A 64 -7.07 -0.36 12.66
C SER A 64 -5.76 0.34 12.32
N GLN A 65 -5.55 0.56 11.05
CA GLN A 65 -4.50 1.42 10.54
C GLN A 65 -5.11 2.34 9.49
N PHE A 66 -4.95 3.62 9.68
CA PHE A 66 -5.23 4.63 8.68
C PHE A 66 -3.92 5.22 8.20
N PHE A 67 -3.73 5.23 6.88
CA PHE A 67 -2.58 5.82 6.21
C PHE A 67 -3.09 6.83 5.19
N TYR A 68 -2.56 8.04 5.24
CA TYR A 68 -2.87 9.10 4.28
C TYR A 68 -1.60 9.76 3.81
N LYS A 69 -1.31 9.64 2.52
CA LYS A 69 -0.20 10.31 1.85
C LYS A 69 -0.72 11.38 0.92
N LYS A 70 -0.23 12.60 1.11
CA LYS A 70 -0.54 13.76 0.28
C LYS A 70 0.72 14.24 -0.43
N HIS A 71 0.65 14.34 -1.74
CA HIS A 71 1.69 14.95 -2.57
C HIS A 71 1.50 16.46 -2.58
N LEU A 72 2.49 17.22 -2.09
CA LEU A 72 2.43 18.66 -1.93
C LEU A 72 2.82 19.40 -3.21
N GLY A 73 2.45 20.69 -3.26
CA GLY A 73 2.73 21.56 -4.40
C GLY A 73 1.83 21.30 -5.62
N SER A 74 2.17 21.91 -6.74
CA SER A 74 1.48 21.77 -8.02
C SER A 74 1.90 20.47 -8.73
N VAL A 75 2.79 20.58 -9.71
CA VAL A 75 3.42 19.47 -10.42
C VAL A 75 4.91 19.47 -10.17
N ASN A 76 5.59 18.35 -10.42
CA ASN A 76 7.05 18.25 -10.35
C ASN A 76 7.73 18.86 -11.60
N GLN A 77 9.05 18.70 -11.72
CA GLN A 77 9.83 19.23 -12.84
C GLN A 77 9.39 18.67 -14.20
N ASN A 78 8.85 17.45 -14.23
CA ASN A 78 8.37 16.76 -15.42
C ASN A 78 6.85 16.93 -15.61
N GLN A 79 6.27 18.01 -15.05
CA GLN A 79 4.88 18.44 -15.24
C GLN A 79 3.81 17.46 -14.78
N TYR A 80 4.13 16.53 -13.86
CA TYR A 80 3.12 15.63 -13.27
C TYR A 80 3.19 15.59 -11.75
N LYS A 81 2.12 15.10 -11.12
CA LYS A 81 2.01 14.81 -9.70
C LYS A 81 1.13 13.61 -9.47
N TYR A 82 1.59 12.67 -8.65
CA TYR A 82 0.77 11.54 -8.22
C TYR A 82 -0.46 11.99 -7.43
N GLY A 83 -1.54 11.22 -7.53
CA GLY A 83 -2.73 11.43 -6.73
C GLY A 83 -2.50 11.09 -5.26
N ASP A 84 -3.23 11.78 -4.38
CA ASP A 84 -3.19 11.46 -2.95
C ASP A 84 -3.65 10.01 -2.71
N TYR A 85 -3.01 9.35 -1.74
CA TYR A 85 -3.24 7.95 -1.41
C TYR A 85 -3.83 7.81 -0.01
N LYS A 86 -4.88 6.99 0.11
CA LYS A 86 -5.52 6.64 1.39
C LYS A 86 -5.63 5.14 1.50
N ASP A 87 -5.30 4.62 2.67
CA ASP A 87 -5.44 3.21 3.01
C ASP A 87 -6.04 3.10 4.41
N LEU A 88 -7.16 2.42 4.52
CA LEU A 88 -7.81 2.09 5.78
C LEU A 88 -7.86 0.57 5.93
N ASN A 89 -7.14 0.08 6.89
CA ASN A 89 -7.06 -1.33 7.21
C ASN A 89 -7.72 -1.59 8.56
N LEU A 90 -8.74 -2.41 8.58
CA LEU A 90 -9.45 -2.84 9.77
C LEU A 90 -9.32 -4.34 9.92
N TRP A 91 -8.97 -4.81 11.10
CA TRP A 91 -8.87 -6.23 11.34
C TRP A 91 -9.35 -6.62 12.74
N MET A 92 -9.84 -7.85 12.83
CA MET A 92 -10.18 -8.53 14.07
C MET A 92 -9.45 -9.86 14.12
N SER A 93 -8.91 -10.23 15.28
CA SER A 93 -8.37 -11.57 15.48
C SER A 93 -8.98 -12.23 16.70
N TYR A 94 -9.18 -13.54 16.61
CA TYR A 94 -9.64 -14.39 17.69
C TYR A 94 -8.59 -15.45 18.01
N ARG A 95 -8.24 -15.59 19.27
CA ARG A 95 -7.32 -16.62 19.76
C ARG A 95 -8.10 -17.87 20.17
N TRP A 96 -8.02 -18.89 19.33
CA TRP A 96 -8.63 -20.20 19.57
C TRP A 96 -7.90 -20.95 20.67
N PHE A 97 -6.57 -21.04 20.52
CA PHE A 97 -5.66 -21.70 21.44
C PHE A 97 -4.47 -20.77 21.69
N ASP A 98 -3.65 -21.10 22.67
CA ASP A 98 -2.46 -20.28 22.95
C ASP A 98 -1.47 -20.25 21.79
N PHE A 99 -1.46 -21.30 20.96
CA PHE A 99 -0.61 -21.42 19.79
C PHE A 99 -1.28 -21.00 18.47
N LEU A 100 -2.61 -20.80 18.43
CA LEU A 100 -3.35 -20.54 17.19
C LEU A 100 -4.30 -19.35 17.34
N SER A 101 -4.17 -18.39 16.44
CA SER A 101 -5.14 -17.33 16.24
C SER A 101 -5.53 -17.18 14.77
N GLN A 102 -6.79 -16.81 14.54
CA GLN A 102 -7.35 -16.48 13.24
C GLN A 102 -7.64 -14.98 13.16
N SER A 103 -7.49 -14.40 11.99
CA SER A 103 -7.84 -12.99 11.74
C SER A 103 -8.74 -12.84 10.53
N LEU A 104 -9.61 -11.84 10.60
CA LEU A 104 -10.37 -11.32 9.47
C LEU A 104 -9.95 -9.86 9.26
N LYS A 105 -9.85 -9.44 8.00
CA LYS A 105 -9.38 -8.11 7.62
C LYS A 105 -10.24 -7.54 6.51
N ILE A 106 -10.50 -6.24 6.58
CA ILE A 106 -11.02 -5.42 5.49
C ILE A 106 -10.02 -4.31 5.25
N ASN A 107 -9.61 -4.17 3.98
CA ASN A 107 -8.70 -3.11 3.57
C ASN A 107 -9.35 -2.28 2.47
N TYR A 108 -9.48 -0.97 2.69
CA TYR A 108 -9.96 -0.01 1.72
C TYR A 108 -8.82 0.86 1.23
N ILE A 109 -8.58 0.86 -0.07
CA ILE A 109 -7.54 1.65 -0.72
C ILE A 109 -8.18 2.61 -1.70
N LYS A 110 -7.73 3.86 -1.67
CA LYS A 110 -8.07 4.89 -2.65
C LYS A 110 -6.83 5.67 -3.05
N GLU A 111 -6.53 5.65 -4.32
CA GLU A 111 -5.55 6.51 -4.98
C GLU A 111 -6.30 7.48 -5.90
N ASN A 112 -6.10 8.77 -5.74
CA ASN A 112 -6.67 9.76 -6.62
C ASN A 112 -5.97 9.71 -7.98
N LYS A 113 -6.59 10.33 -9.00
CA LYS A 113 -5.97 10.46 -10.33
C LYS A 113 -4.65 11.24 -10.26
N MET A 114 -3.72 10.93 -11.13
CA MET A 114 -2.55 11.75 -11.41
C MET A 114 -2.97 13.09 -12.01
N ILE A 115 -2.19 14.13 -11.76
CA ILE A 115 -2.36 15.49 -12.30
C ILE A 115 -1.21 15.74 -13.25
N GLY A 116 -1.53 16.24 -14.44
CA GLY A 116 -0.53 16.51 -15.48
C GLY A 116 0.02 15.26 -16.15
N SER A 117 1.03 15.42 -16.97
CA SER A 117 1.73 14.36 -17.69
C SER A 117 3.12 14.80 -18.06
N ASP A 118 4.04 13.86 -18.18
CA ASP A 118 5.38 14.06 -18.69
C ASP A 118 5.36 13.96 -20.21
N ASP A 119 5.82 15.01 -20.89
CA ASP A 119 5.80 15.10 -22.36
C ASP A 119 6.76 14.11 -23.04
N GLU A 120 7.75 13.60 -22.31
CA GLU A 120 8.66 12.58 -22.81
C GLU A 120 8.13 11.15 -22.65
N MET A 121 7.04 10.96 -21.89
CA MET A 121 6.39 9.67 -21.74
C MET A 121 5.30 9.48 -22.81
N ASN A 122 5.55 8.52 -23.71
CA ASN A 122 4.60 8.24 -24.77
C ASN A 122 3.55 7.21 -24.34
N ALA A 123 2.35 7.67 -24.07
CA ALA A 123 1.20 6.84 -23.67
C ALA A 123 0.85 5.72 -24.68
N ARG A 124 1.25 5.86 -25.96
CA ARG A 124 1.04 4.83 -27.00
C ARG A 124 2.02 3.67 -26.90
N MET A 125 3.17 3.86 -26.24
CA MET A 125 4.17 2.81 -26.09
C MET A 125 3.82 1.84 -24.95
N SER A 126 3.26 2.35 -23.87
CA SER A 126 2.92 1.52 -22.71
C SER A 126 1.82 2.17 -21.86
N PRO A 127 0.87 1.38 -21.33
CA PRO A 127 -0.09 1.87 -20.35
C PRO A 127 0.56 2.47 -19.09
N ALA A 128 1.78 2.07 -18.77
CA ALA A 128 2.55 2.59 -17.61
C ALA A 128 3.08 4.02 -17.84
N MET A 129 3.08 4.50 -19.08
CA MET A 129 3.47 5.85 -19.50
C MET A 129 2.28 6.80 -19.68
N ASP A 130 1.06 6.32 -19.51
CA ASP A 130 -0.15 7.12 -19.60
C ASP A 130 -0.61 7.57 -18.21
N SER A 131 -0.54 8.87 -17.93
CA SER A 131 -1.01 9.47 -16.66
C SER A 131 -2.51 9.27 -16.43
N GLY A 132 -3.29 9.01 -17.49
CA GLY A 132 -4.70 8.66 -17.42
C GLY A 132 -4.98 7.31 -16.76
N ASN A 133 -3.98 6.42 -16.72
CA ASN A 133 -4.07 5.08 -16.13
C ASN A 133 -3.68 5.04 -14.65
N PHE A 134 -3.85 6.15 -13.93
CA PHE A 134 -3.58 6.26 -12.50
C PHE A 134 -4.82 6.67 -11.73
N GLY A 135 -4.96 6.11 -10.57
CA GLY A 135 -6.12 6.26 -9.71
C GLY A 135 -6.92 4.97 -9.63
N LEU A 136 -7.21 4.56 -8.40
CA LEU A 136 -7.98 3.36 -8.12
C LEU A 136 -8.77 3.49 -6.82
N GLN A 137 -9.78 2.68 -6.70
CA GLN A 137 -10.48 2.43 -5.46
C GLN A 137 -10.75 0.94 -5.36
N LYS A 138 -10.34 0.31 -4.26
CA LYS A 138 -10.60 -1.12 -4.05
C LYS A 138 -10.88 -1.43 -2.59
N ILE A 139 -11.60 -2.52 -2.39
CA ILE A 139 -11.84 -3.13 -1.09
C ILE A 139 -11.39 -4.57 -1.17
N ASP A 140 -10.47 -4.95 -0.28
CA ASP A 140 -10.01 -6.31 -0.12
C ASP A 140 -10.62 -6.91 1.15
N LEU A 141 -11.05 -8.16 1.08
CA LEU A 141 -11.38 -8.99 2.23
C LEU A 141 -10.26 -9.99 2.45
N GLY A 142 -9.80 -10.10 3.68
CA GLY A 142 -8.70 -10.98 4.06
C GLY A 142 -9.04 -11.91 5.21
N MET A 143 -8.41 -13.09 5.20
CA MET A 143 -8.42 -14.05 6.29
C MET A 143 -7.01 -14.54 6.53
N GLY A 144 -6.62 -14.64 7.81
CA GLY A 144 -5.29 -15.07 8.18
C GLY A 144 -5.28 -15.99 9.38
N PHE A 145 -4.21 -16.77 9.49
CA PHE A 145 -3.90 -17.63 10.62
C PHE A 145 -2.49 -17.32 11.12
N ASN A 146 -2.33 -17.34 12.43
CA ASN A 146 -1.03 -17.19 13.09
C ASN A 146 -0.82 -18.38 14.01
N LEU A 147 0.35 -18.99 13.88
CA LEU A 147 0.81 -20.07 14.73
C LEU A 147 2.02 -19.58 15.54
N ILE A 148 1.99 -19.76 16.84
CA ILE A 148 3.09 -19.45 17.76
C ILE A 148 3.65 -20.76 18.27
N ASN A 149 4.93 -20.99 18.11
CA ASN A 149 5.61 -22.16 18.65
C ASN A 149 6.09 -21.89 20.08
N HIS A 150 5.64 -22.70 21.03
CA HIS A 150 6.05 -22.67 22.42
C HIS A 150 7.11 -23.73 22.79
N SER A 151 7.62 -24.48 21.79
CA SER A 151 8.66 -25.50 22.01
C SER A 151 9.99 -24.88 22.39
N ASN A 152 10.73 -25.51 23.33
CA ASN A 152 12.00 -25.02 23.86
C ASN A 152 13.09 -24.74 22.81
N LYS A 153 13.06 -25.42 21.64
CA LYS A 153 14.04 -25.19 20.56
C LYS A 153 13.74 -23.99 19.67
N PHE A 154 12.46 -23.59 19.58
CA PHE A 154 11.97 -22.53 18.69
C PHE A 154 11.03 -21.57 19.43
N GLN A 155 11.37 -21.27 20.69
CA GLN A 155 10.54 -20.38 21.52
C GLN A 155 10.32 -19.04 20.81
N ASN A 156 9.05 -18.62 20.76
CA ASN A 156 8.58 -17.35 20.19
C ASN A 156 8.66 -17.22 18.67
N ASN A 157 8.98 -18.28 17.93
CA ASN A 157 8.79 -18.24 16.48
C ASN A 157 7.29 -18.17 16.13
N ARG A 158 6.96 -17.27 15.22
CA ARG A 158 5.60 -17.04 14.78
C ARG A 158 5.51 -17.25 13.28
N PHE A 159 4.64 -18.13 12.86
CA PHE A 159 4.31 -18.30 11.45
C PHE A 159 2.94 -17.68 11.19
N ALA A 160 2.84 -16.91 10.13
CA ALA A 160 1.60 -16.28 9.70
C ALA A 160 1.34 -16.58 8.23
N ILE A 161 0.10 -16.85 7.91
CA ILE A 161 -0.39 -16.90 6.53
C ILE A 161 -1.64 -16.05 6.43
N GLU A 162 -1.73 -15.22 5.41
CA GLU A 162 -2.89 -14.39 5.13
C GLU A 162 -3.22 -14.44 3.64
N ILE A 163 -4.49 -14.59 3.31
CA ILE A 163 -5.01 -14.44 1.96
C ILE A 163 -5.94 -13.24 1.92
N LEU A 164 -5.75 -12.36 0.92
CA LEU A 164 -6.64 -11.25 0.62
C LEU A 164 -7.19 -11.42 -0.79
N LYS A 165 -8.46 -11.09 -0.94
CA LYS A 165 -9.15 -11.08 -2.23
C LYS A 165 -9.87 -9.74 -2.41
N PRO A 166 -9.66 -9.03 -3.51
CA PRO A 166 -10.45 -7.86 -3.85
C PRO A 166 -11.92 -8.25 -4.08
N ILE A 167 -12.83 -7.66 -3.30
CA ILE A 167 -14.28 -7.82 -3.44
C ILE A 167 -14.92 -6.65 -4.19
N TYR A 168 -14.20 -5.55 -4.29
CA TYR A 168 -14.58 -4.38 -5.08
C TYR A 168 -13.34 -3.78 -5.72
N LYS A 169 -13.41 -3.48 -7.02
CA LYS A 169 -12.36 -2.82 -7.81
C LYS A 169 -12.99 -1.77 -8.70
N ASN A 170 -12.50 -0.56 -8.62
CA ASN A 170 -12.80 0.52 -9.56
C ASN A 170 -11.49 1.19 -9.94
N VAL A 171 -11.02 0.96 -11.16
CA VAL A 171 -9.73 1.44 -11.66
C VAL A 171 -9.95 2.43 -12.78
N ARG A 172 -9.07 3.40 -12.86
CA ARG A 172 -9.05 4.37 -13.93
C ARG A 172 -8.10 3.88 -15.04
N GLY A 173 -8.63 3.78 -16.25
CA GLY A 173 -7.87 3.33 -17.42
C GLY A 173 -7.40 1.88 -17.32
N ILE A 174 -6.24 1.59 -17.87
CA ILE A 174 -5.67 0.24 -17.98
C ILE A 174 -4.65 0.05 -16.85
N GLN A 175 -4.98 -0.78 -15.86
CA GLN A 175 -4.10 -1.10 -14.73
C GLN A 175 -4.13 -2.60 -14.44
N MET A 176 -2.96 -3.15 -14.06
CA MET A 176 -2.89 -4.50 -13.50
C MET A 176 -3.29 -4.47 -12.03
N ILE A 177 -4.24 -5.30 -11.65
CA ILE A 177 -4.67 -5.48 -10.26
C ILE A 177 -4.69 -6.97 -9.97
N GLU A 178 -4.15 -7.33 -8.81
CA GLU A 178 -4.15 -8.70 -8.31
C GLU A 178 -5.58 -9.24 -8.16
N ASP A 179 -5.78 -10.54 -8.43
CA ASP A 179 -7.03 -11.24 -8.14
C ASP A 179 -7.04 -11.80 -6.72
N TYR A 180 -5.86 -12.07 -6.17
CA TYR A 180 -5.64 -12.43 -4.77
C TYR A 180 -4.21 -12.08 -4.36
N LYS A 181 -3.99 -11.94 -3.06
CA LYS A 181 -2.67 -11.74 -2.47
C LYS A 181 -2.47 -12.76 -1.36
N LEU A 182 -1.36 -13.51 -1.40
CA LEU A 182 -0.91 -14.38 -0.33
C LEU A 182 0.26 -13.71 0.40
N ILE A 183 0.19 -13.70 1.72
CA ILE A 183 1.22 -13.14 2.58
C ILE A 183 1.67 -14.22 3.55
N PHE A 184 2.96 -14.49 3.58
CA PHE A 184 3.60 -15.38 4.53
C PHE A 184 4.49 -14.53 5.44
N GLY A 185 4.39 -14.76 6.73
CA GLY A 185 5.22 -14.12 7.77
C GLY A 185 5.93 -15.17 8.60
N TRP A 186 7.19 -14.89 8.92
CA TRP A 186 8.00 -15.73 9.78
C TRP A 186 8.88 -14.84 10.66
#